data_44dba1443fc500a2515d5c412f7cb311
#
_entry.id   44dba1443fc500a2515d5c412f7cb311
#
_cell.length_a   1.000
_cell.length_b   1.000
_cell.length_c   1.000
_cell.angle_alpha   90.00
_cell.angle_beta   90.00
_cell.angle_gamma   90.00
#
_symmetry.space_group_name_H-M   'P 1'
#
loop_
_entity.id
_entity.type
_entity.pdbx_description
1 polymer ?
#
loop_
_entity_poly.entity_id
_entity_poly.type
_entity_poly.pdbx_seq_one_letter_code
_entity_poly.pdbx_strand_id
1 'polypeptide(L)'
;MLFRSADKPVLGICRGIQVMNVVLGGTLYQDIKPFEHVPHNDHWAKVHTVTVRRGTLLSRLLGQDTVLVNSQHHQAADRIAPELEIAALSEDGIVEALEKPDAHFCLGVQWHPEWLSDADPAQQEIGRAHV
;
A
#
# COMPACT_ATOMS: atom_id res chain seq x y z
N MET A 1 18.25 2.90 9.51
CA MET A 1 17.77 2.36 8.22
C MET A 1 18.34 3.18 7.10
N LEU A 2 18.91 2.52 6.11
CA LEU A 2 19.58 3.21 5.00
C LEU A 2 18.66 4.15 4.23
N PHE A 3 17.44 3.72 3.91
CA PHE A 3 16.53 4.57 3.16
C PHE A 3 16.07 5.80 3.95
N ARG A 4 16.03 5.72 5.28
CA ARG A 4 15.63 6.84 6.13
C ARG A 4 16.71 7.94 6.12
N SER A 5 17.95 7.55 6.32
CA SER A 5 19.04 8.51 6.40
C SER A 5 19.45 9.08 5.05
N ALA A 6 19.26 8.32 3.97
CA ALA A 6 19.64 8.74 2.63
C ALA A 6 18.50 9.44 1.87
N ASP A 7 17.27 9.46 2.42
CA ASP A 7 16.07 10.02 1.80
C ASP A 7 15.88 9.51 0.34
N LYS A 8 16.22 8.27 0.10
CA LYS A 8 16.01 7.65 -1.20
C LYS A 8 14.53 7.28 -1.37
N PRO A 9 14.00 7.35 -2.59
CA PRO A 9 12.63 6.91 -2.82
C PRO A 9 12.45 5.44 -2.49
N VAL A 10 11.36 5.12 -1.80
CA VAL A 10 11.03 3.76 -1.41
C VAL A 10 9.59 3.47 -1.82
N LEU A 11 9.40 2.42 -2.59
CA LEU A 11 8.08 1.88 -2.92
C LEU A 11 8.02 0.43 -2.42
N GLY A 12 7.16 0.17 -1.44
CA GLY A 12 6.93 -1.18 -0.92
C GLY A 12 5.64 -1.75 -1.48
N ILE A 13 5.71 -2.89 -2.13
CA ILE A 13 4.55 -3.55 -2.72
C ILE A 13 4.30 -4.86 -1.98
N CYS A 14 3.08 -5.09 -1.53
CA CYS A 14 2.61 -6.29 -0.83
C CYS A 14 3.46 -6.57 0.41
N ARG A 15 4.41 -7.51 0.33
CA ARG A 15 5.33 -7.76 1.45
C ARG A 15 6.16 -6.52 1.82
N GLY A 16 6.43 -5.66 0.84
CA GLY A 16 7.20 -4.43 1.09
C GLY A 16 6.57 -3.48 2.10
N ILE A 17 5.24 -3.28 2.05
CA ILE A 17 4.56 -2.44 3.04
C ILE A 17 4.66 -3.06 4.44
N GLN A 18 4.59 -4.38 4.51
CA GLN A 18 4.69 -5.11 5.78
C GLN A 18 6.09 -4.95 6.38
N VAL A 19 7.12 -5.09 5.55
CA VAL A 19 8.51 -4.89 5.98
C VAL A 19 8.73 -3.45 6.44
N MET A 20 8.25 -2.47 5.70
CA MET A 20 8.34 -1.05 6.09
C MET A 20 7.76 -0.84 7.49
N ASN A 21 6.58 -1.37 7.72
CA ASN A 21 5.92 -1.17 9.01
C ASN A 21 6.68 -1.81 10.17
N VAL A 22 7.11 -3.05 10.00
CA VAL A 22 7.84 -3.77 11.06
C VAL A 22 9.18 -3.12 11.34
N VAL A 23 9.93 -2.78 10.30
CA VAL A 23 11.27 -2.19 10.45
C VAL A 23 11.22 -0.85 11.18
N LEU A 24 10.17 -0.07 10.98
CA LEU A 24 10.01 1.24 11.61
C LEU A 24 9.30 1.18 12.96
N GLY A 25 8.93 -0.02 13.43
CA GLY A 25 8.42 -0.23 14.79
C GLY A 25 6.97 -0.64 14.91
N GLY A 26 6.33 -0.97 13.80
CA GLY A 26 4.95 -1.47 13.81
C GLY A 26 4.87 -3.00 13.91
N THR A 27 3.65 -3.52 13.85
CA THR A 27 3.38 -4.96 13.95
C THR A 27 2.47 -5.41 12.82
N LEU A 28 2.34 -6.73 12.67
CA LEU A 28 1.49 -7.34 11.64
C LEU A 28 0.42 -8.23 12.25
N TYR A 29 -0.76 -8.24 11.62
CA TYR A 29 -1.68 -9.36 11.76
C TYR A 29 -1.05 -10.56 11.07
N GLN A 30 -0.98 -11.69 11.76
CA GLN A 30 -0.36 -12.89 11.20
C GLN A 30 -1.26 -13.63 10.23
N ASP A 31 -2.58 -13.46 10.39
CA ASP A 31 -3.55 -14.11 9.51
C ASP A 31 -4.87 -13.33 9.53
N ILE A 32 -5.19 -12.67 8.41
CA ILE A 32 -6.43 -11.91 8.28
C ILE A 32 -7.53 -12.83 7.73
N LYS A 33 -8.75 -12.65 8.25
CA LYS A 33 -9.86 -13.56 7.94
C LYS A 33 -10.67 -13.20 6.69
N PRO A 34 -10.84 -11.91 6.32
CA PRO A 34 -11.64 -11.58 5.15
C PRO A 34 -11.09 -12.22 3.89
N PHE A 35 -11.93 -12.99 3.22
CA PHE A 35 -11.53 -13.79 2.08
C PHE A 35 -11.06 -12.96 0.89
N GLU A 36 -11.47 -11.70 0.80
CA GLU A 36 -11.06 -10.81 -0.28
C GLU A 36 -9.56 -10.53 -0.27
N HIS A 37 -8.90 -10.72 0.86
CA HIS A 37 -7.47 -10.43 0.99
C HIS A 37 -6.60 -11.63 0.69
N VAL A 38 -7.14 -12.85 0.81
CA VAL A 38 -6.36 -14.06 0.59
C VAL A 38 -6.02 -14.23 -0.89
N PRO A 39 -4.98 -14.99 -1.21
CA PRO A 39 -4.58 -15.19 -2.61
C PRO A 39 -5.70 -15.78 -3.47
N HIS A 40 -5.79 -15.24 -4.68
CA HIS A 40 -6.67 -15.71 -5.73
C HIS A 40 -5.84 -16.24 -6.89
N ASN A 41 -6.43 -17.10 -7.71
CA ASN A 41 -5.74 -17.64 -8.88
C ASN A 41 -5.51 -16.58 -9.96
N ASP A 42 -6.35 -15.57 -10.03
CA ASP A 42 -6.24 -14.50 -11.01
C ASP A 42 -5.64 -13.25 -10.37
N HIS A 43 -4.37 -12.99 -10.64
CA HIS A 43 -3.63 -11.85 -10.07
C HIS A 43 -4.06 -10.51 -10.65
N TRP A 44 -4.71 -10.51 -11.81
CA TRP A 44 -5.19 -9.28 -12.45
C TRP A 44 -6.61 -8.92 -12.04
N ALA A 45 -7.31 -9.83 -11.36
CA ALA A 45 -8.69 -9.54 -10.93
C ALA A 45 -8.69 -8.49 -9.82
N LYS A 46 -9.52 -7.45 -10.01
CA LYS A 46 -9.79 -6.46 -8.98
C LYS A 46 -10.89 -7.02 -8.08
N VAL A 47 -10.59 -7.25 -6.81
CA VAL A 47 -11.46 -8.03 -5.92
C VAL A 47 -12.08 -7.23 -4.79
N HIS A 48 -11.50 -6.09 -4.39
CA HIS A 48 -12.10 -5.24 -3.36
C HIS A 48 -11.72 -3.79 -3.57
N THR A 49 -12.42 -2.89 -2.87
CA THR A 49 -12.13 -1.46 -2.92
C THR A 49 -11.23 -1.05 -1.76
N VAL A 50 -10.48 0.02 -1.97
CA VAL A 50 -9.79 0.73 -0.91
C VAL A 50 -10.23 2.20 -0.93
N THR A 51 -10.37 2.79 0.26
CA THR A 51 -10.63 4.23 0.40
C THR A 51 -9.30 4.92 0.66
N VAL A 52 -8.98 5.89 -0.19
CA VAL A 52 -7.73 6.64 -0.14
C VAL A 52 -7.96 7.90 0.67
N ARG A 53 -7.11 8.15 1.68
CA ARG A 53 -7.22 9.35 2.51
C ARG A 53 -6.78 10.57 1.71
N ARG A 54 -7.58 11.64 1.80
CA ARG A 54 -7.26 12.91 1.15
C ARG A 54 -6.03 13.55 1.81
N GLY A 55 -5.27 14.28 1.00
CA GLY A 55 -4.08 14.98 1.48
C GLY A 55 -2.84 14.10 1.54
N THR A 56 -2.94 12.86 1.12
CA THR A 56 -1.81 11.93 1.08
C THR A 56 -1.11 11.95 -0.28
N LEU A 57 0.12 11.47 -0.32
CA LEU A 57 0.84 11.26 -1.58
C LEU A 57 0.03 10.34 -2.49
N LEU A 58 -0.47 9.23 -1.95
CA LEU A 58 -1.25 8.28 -2.73
C LEU A 58 -2.48 8.93 -3.36
N SER A 59 -3.17 9.80 -2.61
CA SER A 59 -4.33 10.54 -3.11
C SER A 59 -3.95 11.38 -4.34
N ARG A 60 -2.82 12.05 -4.30
CA ARG A 60 -2.35 12.86 -5.43
C ARG A 60 -1.99 12.00 -6.64
N LEU A 61 -1.42 10.82 -6.41
CA LEU A 61 -1.01 9.92 -7.50
C LEU A 61 -2.21 9.29 -8.19
N LEU A 62 -3.20 8.84 -7.42
CA LEU A 62 -4.36 8.13 -7.98
C LEU A 62 -5.44 9.07 -8.49
N GLY A 63 -5.59 10.24 -7.87
CA GLY A 63 -6.63 11.20 -8.25
C GLY A 63 -8.04 10.72 -7.97
N GLN A 64 -8.22 9.72 -7.10
CA GLN A 64 -9.50 9.10 -6.78
C GLN A 64 -9.60 8.85 -5.29
N ASP A 65 -10.80 8.95 -4.74
CA ASP A 65 -11.05 8.66 -3.32
C ASP A 65 -11.24 7.17 -3.05
N THR A 66 -11.68 6.41 -4.06
CA THR A 66 -11.93 4.98 -3.95
C THR A 66 -11.39 4.29 -5.19
N VAL A 67 -10.65 3.21 -5.02
CA VAL A 67 -10.11 2.43 -6.14
C VAL A 67 -10.34 0.93 -5.89
N LEU A 68 -10.54 0.20 -6.99
CA LEU A 68 -10.59 -1.26 -6.96
C LEU A 68 -9.17 -1.80 -7.14
N VAL A 69 -8.81 -2.79 -6.33
CA VAL A 69 -7.46 -3.36 -6.32
C VAL A 69 -7.52 -4.89 -6.30
N ASN A 70 -6.41 -5.50 -6.69
CA ASN A 70 -6.21 -6.94 -6.53
C ASN A 70 -5.76 -7.27 -5.10
N SER A 71 -5.71 -8.55 -4.76
CA SER A 71 -5.30 -8.97 -3.42
C SER A 71 -4.64 -10.34 -3.47
N GLN A 72 -3.48 -10.44 -2.81
CA GLN A 72 -2.69 -11.69 -2.73
C GLN A 72 -1.97 -11.74 -1.39
N HIS A 73 -2.67 -11.50 -0.27
CA HIS A 73 -2.02 -11.50 1.03
C HIS A 73 -2.94 -12.04 2.13
N HIS A 74 -2.34 -12.63 3.17
CA HIS A 74 -3.05 -13.07 4.35
C HIS A 74 -2.52 -12.43 5.64
N GLN A 75 -1.52 -11.58 5.51
CA GLN A 75 -0.99 -10.76 6.60
C GLN A 75 -1.14 -9.29 6.23
N ALA A 76 -1.18 -8.43 7.23
CA ALA A 76 -1.36 -6.99 7.02
C ALA A 76 -0.80 -6.21 8.20
N ALA A 77 -0.58 -4.92 8.01
CA ALA A 77 -0.15 -4.03 9.09
C ALA A 77 -1.22 -3.96 10.17
N ASP A 78 -0.82 -4.16 11.41
CA ASP A 78 -1.70 -4.09 12.59
C ASP A 78 -1.47 -2.76 13.32
N ARG A 79 -0.45 -2.70 14.18
CA ARG A 79 -0.04 -1.43 14.78
C ARG A 79 0.89 -0.72 13.83
N ILE A 80 0.55 0.53 13.53
CA ILE A 80 1.29 1.30 12.54
C ILE A 80 2.51 1.94 13.20
N ALA A 81 3.66 1.86 12.52
CA ALA A 81 4.90 2.48 12.99
C ALA A 81 4.70 3.99 13.21
N PRO A 82 5.33 4.58 14.25
CA PRO A 82 5.09 6.00 14.57
C PRO A 82 5.43 6.97 13.44
N GLU A 83 6.37 6.65 12.58
CA GLU A 83 6.79 7.52 11.48
C GLU A 83 5.90 7.40 10.23
N LEU A 84 4.98 6.45 10.23
CA LEU A 84 4.11 6.19 9.07
C LEU A 84 2.70 6.68 9.32
N GLU A 85 2.03 7.04 8.24
CA GLU A 85 0.61 7.38 8.25
C GLU A 85 -0.16 6.44 7.32
N ILE A 86 -1.40 6.17 7.70
CA ILE A 86 -2.30 5.37 6.86
C ILE A 86 -2.74 6.23 5.68
N ALA A 87 -2.54 5.72 4.46
CA ALA A 87 -2.98 6.40 3.24
C ALA A 87 -4.20 5.75 2.61
N ALA A 88 -4.48 4.48 2.90
CA ALA A 88 -5.67 3.81 2.38
C ALA A 88 -6.10 2.66 3.29
N LEU A 89 -7.41 2.42 3.33
CA LEU A 89 -8.03 1.34 4.11
C LEU A 89 -9.01 0.58 3.21
N SER A 90 -9.09 -0.74 3.40
CA SER A 90 -10.15 -1.54 2.80
C SER A 90 -11.47 -1.35 3.57
N GLU A 91 -12.57 -1.86 3.02
CA GLU A 91 -13.89 -1.73 3.64
C GLU A 91 -13.94 -2.39 5.03
N ASP A 92 -13.18 -3.45 5.23
CA ASP A 92 -13.11 -4.16 6.51
C ASP A 92 -12.07 -3.59 7.48
N GLY A 93 -11.46 -2.44 7.14
CA GLY A 93 -10.54 -1.75 8.04
C GLY A 93 -9.10 -2.21 7.97
N ILE A 94 -8.74 -3.08 7.02
CA ILE A 94 -7.36 -3.50 6.82
C ILE A 94 -6.58 -2.36 6.17
N VAL A 95 -5.38 -2.09 6.68
CA VAL A 95 -4.49 -1.06 6.13
C VAL A 95 -3.96 -1.54 4.78
N GLU A 96 -4.21 -0.74 3.75
CA GLU A 96 -3.82 -1.07 2.38
C GLU A 96 -2.72 -0.18 1.84
N ALA A 97 -2.46 0.96 2.46
CA ALA A 97 -1.34 1.82 2.10
C ALA A 97 -0.83 2.59 3.31
N LEU A 98 0.49 2.75 3.35
CA LEU A 98 1.20 3.54 4.36
C LEU A 98 2.17 4.47 3.67
N GLU A 99 2.40 5.64 4.24
CA GLU A 99 3.42 6.56 3.72
C GLU A 99 4.15 7.27 4.86
N LYS A 100 5.38 7.70 4.58
CA LYS A 100 6.20 8.49 5.50
C LYS A 100 6.11 9.94 5.05
N PRO A 101 5.33 10.78 5.74
CA PRO A 101 4.99 12.12 5.21
C PRO A 101 6.17 13.07 5.10
N ASP A 102 7.20 12.90 5.93
CA ASP A 102 8.36 13.78 5.92
C ASP A 102 9.47 13.32 4.96
N ALA A 103 9.27 12.21 4.27
CA ALA A 103 10.19 11.75 3.23
C ALA A 103 9.76 12.31 1.87
N HIS A 104 10.71 12.47 0.96
CA HIS A 104 10.41 12.88 -0.40
C HIS A 104 9.47 11.88 -1.09
N PHE A 105 9.79 10.59 -0.99
CA PHE A 105 8.92 9.53 -1.49
C PHE A 105 9.15 8.26 -0.66
N CYS A 106 8.17 7.90 0.14
CA CYS A 106 8.18 6.63 0.88
C CYS A 106 6.74 6.17 0.98
N LEU A 107 6.37 5.21 0.15
CA LEU A 107 5.01 4.72 0.00
C LEU A 107 4.99 3.21 -0.02
N GLY A 108 4.08 2.61 0.73
CA GLY A 108 3.81 1.19 0.67
C GLY A 108 2.36 0.95 0.28
N VAL A 109 2.11 -0.03 -0.59
CA VAL A 109 0.77 -0.47 -0.93
C VAL A 109 0.68 -1.98 -0.74
N GLN A 110 -0.47 -2.45 -0.25
CA GLN A 110 -0.66 -3.87 0.05
C GLN A 110 -1.03 -4.68 -1.20
N TRP A 111 -1.66 -4.05 -2.17
CA TRP A 111 -1.99 -4.71 -3.43
C TRP A 111 -0.80 -4.70 -4.38
N HIS A 112 -1.00 -5.28 -5.57
CA HIS A 112 0.03 -5.38 -6.60
C HIS A 112 -0.32 -4.47 -7.79
N PRO A 113 0.03 -3.17 -7.73
CA PRO A 113 -0.29 -2.25 -8.82
C PRO A 113 0.44 -2.60 -10.12
N GLU A 114 1.58 -3.28 -10.04
CA GLU A 114 2.34 -3.68 -11.22
C GLU A 114 1.55 -4.63 -12.13
N TRP A 115 0.65 -5.43 -11.54
CA TRP A 115 -0.19 -6.35 -12.32
C TRP A 115 -1.40 -5.66 -12.94
N LEU A 116 -1.72 -4.43 -12.53
CA LEU A 116 -2.86 -3.66 -13.01
C LEU A 116 -2.44 -2.55 -13.98
N SER A 117 -1.16 -2.25 -14.07
CA SER A 117 -0.66 -1.03 -14.72
C SER A 117 -0.96 -0.98 -16.23
N ASP A 118 -1.01 -2.13 -16.92
CA ASP A 118 -1.28 -2.15 -18.36
C ASP A 118 -2.72 -1.70 -18.68
N ALA A 119 -3.67 -1.99 -17.80
CA ALA A 119 -5.08 -1.71 -18.02
C ALA A 119 -5.59 -0.51 -17.23
N ASP A 120 -4.82 -0.02 -16.26
CA ASP A 120 -5.26 1.04 -15.34
C ASP A 120 -4.16 2.10 -15.19
N PRO A 121 -4.29 3.24 -15.90
CA PRO A 121 -3.28 4.31 -15.84
C PRO A 121 -3.03 4.86 -14.43
N ALA A 122 -4.03 4.86 -13.55
CA ALA A 122 -3.85 5.31 -12.18
C ALA A 122 -2.82 4.46 -11.44
N GLN A 123 -2.80 3.16 -11.69
CA GLN A 123 -1.83 2.26 -11.06
C GLN A 123 -0.41 2.50 -11.56
N GLN A 124 -0.24 2.94 -12.81
CA GLN A 124 1.07 3.30 -13.35
C GLN A 124 1.70 4.47 -12.60
N GLU A 125 0.88 5.43 -12.17
CA GLU A 125 1.38 6.63 -11.51
C GLU A 125 2.10 6.32 -10.20
N ILE A 126 1.74 5.23 -9.53
CA ILE A 126 2.40 4.81 -8.29
C ILE A 126 3.89 4.54 -8.55
N GLY A 127 4.20 3.81 -9.63
CA GLY A 127 5.59 3.48 -9.96
C GLY A 127 6.36 4.63 -10.60
N ARG A 128 5.68 5.58 -11.24
CA ARG A 128 6.34 6.69 -11.93
C ARG A 128 6.74 7.83 -11.00
N ALA A 129 6.08 7.98 -9.89
CA ALA A 129 6.18 9.17 -9.05
C ALA A 129 7.53 9.34 -8.38
N HIS A 130 8.36 8.29 -8.33
CA HIS A 130 9.65 8.35 -7.68
C HIS A 130 10.79 8.85 -8.61
N VAL A 131 10.53 8.97 -9.89
CA VAL A 131 11.55 9.42 -10.87
C VAL A 131 11.53 10.92 -11.12
#